data_41c840c0beb00834621688dd36eab14b
#
_entry.id   41c840c0beb00834621688dd36eab14b
#
_cell.length_a   1.000
_cell.length_b   1.000
_cell.length_c   1.000
_cell.angle_alpha   90.00
_cell.angle_beta   90.00
_cell.angle_gamma   90.00
#
_symmetry.space_group_name_H-M   'P 1'
#
loop_
_entity.id
_entity.type
_entity.pdbx_description
1 polymer ?
#
loop_
_entity_poly.entity_id
_entity_poly.type
_entity_poly.pdbx_seq_one_letter_code
_entity_poly.pdbx_strand_id
1 'polypeptide(L)'
;EEKSGINKVQGTGLGMAITRSIVDLMGGSISVESASGKGTRFEVVLELPIDIETDTAQKAQALPEEEDAVSPLSGMKFLCAEDNALNAEILQMLLETKGASCTICSNGQEIVDAFASVRPGEYDMILMDVQMPVMDGLEATRRIRNGENPLGRTIPILAMTANAFLEDMQKSKEAGMDEHLSKPVDISALEQTV
;
A
#
# COMPACT_ATOMS: atom_id res chain seq x y z
N GLU A 1 21.52 12.31 40.48
CA GLU A 1 20.09 12.57 40.18
C GLU A 1 19.96 12.95 38.70
N GLU A 2 19.81 11.97 37.85
CA GLU A 2 19.52 12.19 36.42
C GLU A 2 18.01 12.03 36.22
N LYS A 3 17.35 13.14 35.91
CA LYS A 3 15.93 13.15 35.49
C LYS A 3 15.81 12.66 34.06
N SER A 4 15.41 11.41 33.90
CA SER A 4 14.97 10.84 32.65
C SER A 4 13.75 11.62 32.11
N GLY A 5 13.96 12.40 31.06
CA GLY A 5 12.91 13.12 30.33
C GLY A 5 12.05 12.17 29.52
N ILE A 6 10.96 11.70 30.08
CA ILE A 6 9.92 11.03 29.33
C ILE A 6 9.17 12.08 28.51
N ASN A 7 9.39 12.14 27.19
CA ASN A 7 8.56 12.91 26.29
C ASN A 7 7.11 12.39 26.39
N LYS A 8 6.26 13.11 27.11
CA LYS A 8 4.82 12.92 27.10
C LYS A 8 4.31 13.31 25.71
N VAL A 9 4.19 12.34 24.81
CA VAL A 9 3.34 12.49 23.64
C VAL A 9 1.90 12.56 24.17
N GLN A 10 1.36 13.77 24.22
CA GLN A 10 -0.01 14.03 24.67
C GLN A 10 -0.95 13.66 23.52
N GLY A 11 -1.39 12.39 23.50
CA GLY A 11 -2.43 11.94 22.58
C GLY A 11 -3.75 12.68 22.91
N THR A 12 -4.52 13.01 21.89
CA THR A 12 -5.81 13.72 22.00
C THR A 12 -6.90 12.94 22.75
N GLY A 13 -6.62 11.69 23.11
CA GLY A 13 -7.58 10.80 23.80
C GLY A 13 -8.76 10.34 22.90
N LEU A 14 -8.85 10.84 21.68
CA LEU A 14 -9.95 10.54 20.76
C LEU A 14 -9.85 9.15 20.09
N GLY A 15 -8.64 8.58 19.97
CA GLY A 15 -8.41 7.33 19.27
C GLY A 15 -9.26 6.17 19.82
N MET A 16 -9.29 5.96 21.13
CA MET A 16 -10.09 4.91 21.76
C MET A 16 -11.59 5.10 21.59
N ALA A 17 -12.07 6.35 21.64
CA ALA A 17 -13.48 6.65 21.44
C ALA A 17 -13.92 6.34 19.99
N ILE A 18 -13.08 6.69 19.03
CA ILE A 18 -13.30 6.39 17.59
C ILE A 18 -13.25 4.89 17.36
N THR A 19 -12.24 4.18 17.89
CA THR A 19 -12.13 2.71 17.77
C THR A 19 -13.37 2.04 18.34
N ARG A 20 -13.84 2.43 19.53
CA ARG A 20 -15.05 1.89 20.13
C ARG A 20 -16.27 2.11 19.24
N SER A 21 -16.46 3.34 18.72
CA SER A 21 -17.58 3.66 17.83
C SER A 21 -17.57 2.79 16.57
N ILE A 22 -16.41 2.53 15.99
CA ILE A 22 -16.28 1.65 14.81
C ILE A 22 -16.66 0.22 15.16
N VAL A 23 -16.13 -0.33 16.25
CA VAL A 23 -16.44 -1.69 16.72
C VAL A 23 -17.93 -1.85 17.02
N ASP A 24 -18.54 -0.86 17.70
CA ASP A 24 -19.98 -0.85 18.01
C ASP A 24 -20.82 -0.81 16.71
N LEU A 25 -20.43 0.00 15.70
CA LEU A 25 -21.06 0.04 14.38
C LEU A 25 -20.98 -1.30 13.63
N MET A 26 -19.91 -2.05 13.85
CA MET A 26 -19.73 -3.40 13.28
C MET A 26 -20.43 -4.49 14.10
N GLY A 27 -21.20 -4.13 15.14
CA GLY A 27 -21.92 -5.08 16.00
C GLY A 27 -21.00 -5.87 16.94
N GLY A 28 -19.77 -5.42 17.14
CA GLY A 28 -18.79 -6.08 17.98
C GLY A 28 -18.65 -5.51 19.38
N SER A 29 -17.64 -5.95 20.09
CA SER A 29 -17.28 -5.43 21.41
C SER A 29 -15.77 -5.23 21.56
N ILE A 30 -15.37 -4.23 22.34
CA ILE A 30 -13.98 -3.96 22.68
C ILE A 30 -13.81 -3.91 24.19
N SER A 31 -12.84 -4.64 24.72
CA SER A 31 -12.43 -4.58 26.11
C SER A 31 -10.96 -4.23 26.27
N VAL A 32 -10.59 -3.66 27.41
CA VAL A 32 -9.21 -3.26 27.71
C VAL A 32 -8.85 -3.66 29.14
N GLU A 33 -7.71 -4.32 29.28
CA GLU A 33 -7.08 -4.63 30.55
C GLU A 33 -5.71 -3.98 30.60
N SER A 34 -5.46 -3.18 31.64
CA SER A 34 -4.18 -2.46 31.80
C SER A 34 -3.72 -2.49 33.25
N ALA A 35 -2.46 -2.79 33.46
CA ALA A 35 -1.83 -2.71 34.77
C ALA A 35 -0.46 -2.02 34.68
N SER A 36 -0.17 -1.14 35.60
CA SER A 36 1.11 -0.42 35.68
C SER A 36 2.29 -1.40 35.75
N GLY A 37 3.24 -1.27 34.81
CA GLY A 37 4.42 -2.14 34.70
C GLY A 37 4.15 -3.51 34.05
N LYS A 38 2.90 -3.84 33.70
CA LYS A 38 2.52 -5.12 33.05
C LYS A 38 2.05 -4.94 31.61
N GLY A 39 1.87 -3.68 31.16
CA GLY A 39 1.38 -3.38 29.83
C GLY A 39 -0.14 -3.27 29.73
N THR A 40 -0.64 -3.25 28.50
CA THR A 40 -2.07 -3.12 28.18
C THR A 40 -2.47 -4.17 27.16
N ARG A 41 -3.59 -4.85 27.41
CA ARG A 41 -4.22 -5.80 26.51
C ARG A 41 -5.52 -5.20 25.99
N PHE A 42 -5.69 -5.19 24.69
CA PHE A 42 -6.95 -4.91 24.00
C PHE A 42 -7.51 -6.20 23.43
N GLU A 43 -8.80 -6.40 23.59
CA GLU A 43 -9.52 -7.51 22.99
C GLU A 43 -10.71 -6.96 22.21
N VAL A 44 -10.76 -7.24 20.91
CA VAL A 44 -11.86 -6.87 20.01
C VAL A 44 -12.51 -8.14 19.51
N VAL A 45 -13.83 -8.21 19.67
CA VAL A 45 -14.64 -9.35 19.19
C VAL A 45 -15.62 -8.81 18.16
N LEU A 46 -15.60 -9.39 16.96
CA LEU A 46 -16.51 -9.07 15.86
C LEU A 46 -17.21 -10.35 15.42
N GLU A 47 -18.53 -10.28 15.22
CA GLU A 47 -19.29 -11.33 14.56
C GLU A 47 -19.39 -11.01 13.08
N LEU A 48 -18.65 -11.75 12.26
CA LEU A 48 -18.67 -11.58 10.81
C LEU A 48 -19.48 -12.71 10.18
N PRO A 49 -20.35 -12.42 9.19
CA PRO A 49 -21.00 -13.49 8.44
C PRO A 49 -19.94 -14.33 7.75
N ILE A 50 -19.96 -15.62 7.97
CA ILE A 50 -19.16 -16.56 7.19
C ILE A 50 -19.97 -16.85 5.93
N ASP A 51 -19.44 -16.52 4.78
CA ASP A 51 -19.96 -16.99 3.51
C ASP A 51 -19.60 -18.49 3.44
N ILE A 52 -20.50 -19.33 3.98
CA ILE A 52 -20.38 -20.77 3.83
C ILE A 52 -20.85 -21.03 2.40
N GLU A 53 -19.94 -21.01 1.44
CA GLU A 53 -20.17 -21.77 0.21
C GLU A 53 -20.45 -23.20 0.64
N THR A 54 -21.74 -23.53 0.66
CA THR A 54 -22.22 -24.87 0.95
C THR A 54 -21.60 -25.79 -0.09
N ASP A 55 -20.66 -26.59 0.36
CA ASP A 55 -20.09 -27.72 -0.36
C ASP A 55 -21.20 -28.80 -0.49
N THR A 56 -22.31 -28.43 -1.12
CA THR A 56 -23.31 -29.33 -1.62
C THR A 56 -22.97 -29.61 -3.07
N ALA A 57 -22.36 -30.76 -3.27
CA ALA A 57 -22.27 -31.42 -4.55
C ALA A 57 -23.67 -31.52 -5.21
N GLN A 58 -24.14 -30.44 -5.78
CA GLN A 58 -25.22 -30.39 -6.74
C GLN A 58 -24.88 -29.39 -7.82
N LYS A 59 -24.41 -29.99 -8.95
CA LYS A 59 -24.34 -29.38 -10.26
C LYS A 59 -23.80 -27.94 -10.27
N ALA A 60 -22.49 -27.86 -10.41
CA ALA A 60 -21.88 -26.85 -11.22
C ALA A 60 -22.66 -26.72 -12.54
N GLN A 61 -23.66 -25.82 -12.55
CA GLN A 61 -23.79 -25.02 -13.74
C GLN A 61 -22.54 -24.16 -13.69
N ALA A 62 -21.57 -24.56 -14.46
CA ALA A 62 -20.39 -23.78 -14.73
C ALA A 62 -20.85 -22.35 -15.03
N LEU A 63 -20.65 -21.44 -14.09
CA LEU A 63 -20.18 -20.14 -14.50
C LEU A 63 -19.02 -20.46 -15.42
N PRO A 64 -18.93 -19.87 -16.63
CA PRO A 64 -17.78 -20.12 -17.45
C PRO A 64 -16.59 -19.97 -16.52
N GLU A 65 -15.84 -21.06 -16.32
CA GLU A 65 -14.47 -20.96 -15.92
C GLU A 65 -13.95 -19.90 -16.87
N GLU A 66 -13.65 -18.69 -16.35
CA GLU A 66 -12.82 -17.76 -17.07
C GLU A 66 -11.55 -18.58 -17.32
N GLU A 67 -11.52 -19.21 -18.50
CA GLU A 67 -10.36 -19.91 -19.02
C GLU A 67 -9.17 -19.04 -18.66
N ASP A 68 -8.26 -19.56 -17.84
CA ASP A 68 -6.95 -19.03 -17.47
C ASP A 68 -6.62 -17.66 -18.10
N ALA A 69 -7.41 -16.64 -17.79
CA ALA A 69 -7.10 -15.29 -18.22
C ALA A 69 -5.86 -14.89 -17.41
N VAL A 70 -4.72 -15.10 -18.04
CA VAL A 70 -3.43 -14.69 -17.51
C VAL A 70 -3.57 -13.24 -17.07
N SER A 71 -3.36 -12.96 -15.77
CA SER A 71 -3.46 -11.60 -15.26
C SER A 71 -2.66 -10.64 -16.14
N PRO A 72 -3.17 -9.44 -16.46
CA PRO A 72 -2.42 -8.42 -17.19
C PRO A 72 -1.06 -8.11 -16.55
N LEU A 73 -0.93 -8.34 -15.23
CA LEU A 73 0.31 -8.14 -14.49
C LEU A 73 1.31 -9.28 -14.67
N SER A 74 0.91 -10.41 -15.23
CA SER A 74 1.78 -11.59 -15.35
C SER A 74 3.03 -11.29 -16.15
N GLY A 75 4.19 -11.56 -15.54
CA GLY A 75 5.50 -11.29 -16.13
C GLY A 75 5.98 -9.85 -16.02
N MET A 76 5.14 -8.91 -15.54
CA MET A 76 5.55 -7.53 -15.32
C MET A 76 6.53 -7.41 -14.16
N LYS A 77 7.39 -6.39 -14.25
CA LYS A 77 8.43 -6.08 -13.27
C LYS A 77 8.23 -4.68 -12.72
N PHE A 78 7.98 -4.59 -11.44
CA PHE A 78 7.72 -3.35 -10.76
C PHE A 78 8.93 -2.87 -9.95
N LEU A 79 9.20 -1.58 -9.98
CA LEU A 79 10.06 -0.92 -9.01
C LEU A 79 9.18 -0.15 -8.04
N CYS A 80 9.21 -0.50 -6.76
CA CYS A 80 8.27 0.01 -5.77
C CYS A 80 9.01 0.81 -4.69
N ALA A 81 8.40 1.91 -4.22
CA ALA A 81 8.84 2.63 -3.03
C ALA A 81 7.73 2.60 -1.98
N GLU A 82 8.03 2.05 -0.79
CA GLU A 82 7.13 1.94 0.36
C GLU A 82 7.98 1.88 1.62
N ASP A 83 7.75 2.81 2.55
CA ASP A 83 8.55 2.93 3.78
C ASP A 83 8.10 2.01 4.92
N ASN A 84 6.85 1.55 4.87
CA ASN A 84 6.32 0.61 5.84
C ASN A 84 6.60 -0.83 5.41
N ALA A 85 7.43 -1.55 6.19
CA ALA A 85 7.85 -2.90 5.87
C ALA A 85 6.67 -3.88 5.70
N LEU A 86 5.59 -3.74 6.49
CA LEU A 86 4.41 -4.59 6.37
C LEU A 86 3.64 -4.32 5.08
N ASN A 87 3.45 -3.03 4.72
CA ASN A 87 2.81 -2.67 3.46
C ASN A 87 3.63 -3.13 2.26
N ALA A 88 4.96 -3.02 2.32
CA ALA A 88 5.87 -3.51 1.30
C ALA A 88 5.76 -5.02 1.09
N GLU A 89 5.71 -5.81 2.18
CA GLU A 89 5.52 -7.26 2.15
C GLU A 89 4.15 -7.64 1.54
N ILE A 90 3.09 -6.94 1.93
CA ILE A 90 1.74 -7.15 1.38
C ILE A 90 1.72 -6.83 -0.11
N LEU A 91 2.30 -5.69 -0.52
CA LEU A 91 2.38 -5.29 -1.93
C LEU A 91 3.13 -6.32 -2.76
N GLN A 92 4.29 -6.79 -2.27
CA GLN A 92 5.07 -7.83 -2.93
C GLN A 92 4.25 -9.11 -3.10
N MET A 93 3.62 -9.60 -2.05
CA MET A 93 2.79 -10.81 -2.08
C MET A 93 1.64 -10.67 -3.09
N LEU A 94 0.96 -9.51 -3.12
CA LEU A 94 -0.13 -9.25 -4.05
C LEU A 94 0.33 -9.30 -5.52
N LEU A 95 1.48 -8.68 -5.83
CA LEU A 95 2.06 -8.68 -7.17
C LEU A 95 2.51 -10.09 -7.59
N GLU A 96 3.20 -10.81 -6.70
CA GLU A 96 3.65 -12.18 -6.94
C GLU A 96 2.49 -13.15 -7.19
N THR A 97 1.37 -12.99 -6.48
CA THR A 97 0.16 -13.80 -6.67
C THR A 97 -0.42 -13.66 -8.10
N LYS A 98 -0.19 -12.51 -8.72
CA LYS A 98 -0.61 -12.23 -10.12
C LYS A 98 0.49 -12.56 -11.14
N GLY A 99 1.58 -13.18 -10.71
CA GLY A 99 2.69 -13.57 -11.59
C GLY A 99 3.62 -12.41 -11.96
N ALA A 100 3.52 -11.27 -11.29
CA ALA A 100 4.45 -10.16 -11.41
C ALA A 100 5.63 -10.30 -10.44
N SER A 101 6.68 -9.50 -10.65
CA SER A 101 7.81 -9.37 -9.72
C SER A 101 8.02 -7.92 -9.33
N CYS A 102 8.57 -7.68 -8.14
CA CYS A 102 8.89 -6.32 -7.72
C CYS A 102 10.22 -6.23 -6.98
N THR A 103 10.82 -5.05 -7.06
CA THR A 103 11.94 -4.63 -6.21
C THR A 103 11.45 -3.50 -5.32
N ILE A 104 11.63 -3.65 -4.00
CA ILE A 104 11.17 -2.67 -3.01
C ILE A 104 12.33 -1.76 -2.59
N CYS A 105 12.07 -0.46 -2.57
CA CYS A 105 12.90 0.60 -1.98
C CYS A 105 12.16 1.18 -0.77
N SER A 106 12.86 1.50 0.31
CA SER A 106 12.25 1.94 1.57
C SER A 106 12.04 3.45 1.67
N ASN A 107 12.44 4.22 0.67
CA ASN A 107 12.25 5.67 0.61
C ASN A 107 12.52 6.21 -0.80
N GLY A 108 12.19 7.50 -1.00
CA GLY A 108 12.37 8.16 -2.30
C GLY A 108 13.82 8.29 -2.76
N GLN A 109 14.79 8.37 -1.85
CA GLN A 109 16.20 8.44 -2.26
C GLN A 109 16.67 7.10 -2.83
N GLU A 110 16.33 5.99 -2.17
CA GLU A 110 16.71 4.66 -2.63
C GLU A 110 16.16 4.34 -4.02
N ILE A 111 14.89 4.69 -4.30
CA ILE A 111 14.31 4.43 -5.61
C ILE A 111 14.92 5.30 -6.70
N VAL A 112 15.29 6.55 -6.41
CA VAL A 112 16.01 7.42 -7.36
C VAL A 112 17.38 6.85 -7.68
N ASP A 113 18.12 6.39 -6.66
CA ASP A 113 19.46 5.81 -6.83
C ASP A 113 19.39 4.49 -7.60
N ALA A 114 18.42 3.64 -7.27
CA ALA A 114 18.17 2.40 -8.01
C ALA A 114 17.83 2.68 -9.48
N PHE A 115 16.95 3.65 -9.73
CA PHE A 115 16.49 3.98 -11.07
C PHE A 115 17.57 4.60 -11.95
N ALA A 116 18.57 5.24 -11.38
CA ALA A 116 19.65 5.88 -12.13
C ALA A 116 20.41 4.90 -13.06
N SER A 117 20.49 3.62 -12.68
CA SER A 117 21.20 2.57 -13.43
C SER A 117 20.28 1.59 -14.19
N VAL A 118 18.97 1.79 -14.15
CA VAL A 118 17.96 0.93 -14.81
C VAL A 118 18.15 0.92 -16.32
N ARG A 119 18.06 -0.28 -16.90
CA ARG A 119 18.17 -0.53 -18.35
C ARG A 119 16.78 -0.74 -18.97
N PRO A 120 16.64 -0.51 -20.29
CA PRO A 120 15.39 -0.80 -20.99
C PRO A 120 14.91 -2.25 -20.76
N GLY A 121 13.64 -2.42 -20.34
CA GLY A 121 13.01 -3.72 -20.07
C GLY A 121 13.37 -4.34 -18.72
N GLU A 122 14.08 -3.62 -17.84
CA GLU A 122 14.37 -4.08 -16.48
C GLU A 122 13.16 -3.91 -15.55
N TYR A 123 12.43 -2.81 -15.71
CA TYR A 123 11.14 -2.54 -15.07
C TYR A 123 10.14 -2.00 -16.07
N ASP A 124 8.88 -2.34 -15.88
CA ASP A 124 7.77 -1.91 -16.72
C ASP A 124 7.05 -0.71 -16.11
N MET A 125 7.07 -0.59 -14.78
CA MET A 125 6.32 0.43 -14.05
C MET A 125 6.93 0.71 -12.67
N ILE A 126 6.69 1.92 -12.17
CA ILE A 126 7.01 2.32 -10.79
C ILE A 126 5.72 2.47 -9.98
N LEU A 127 5.67 1.85 -8.79
CA LEU A 127 4.67 2.12 -7.75
C LEU A 127 5.33 2.97 -6.67
N MET A 128 4.83 4.19 -6.47
CA MET A 128 5.47 5.21 -5.65
C MET A 128 4.56 5.63 -4.49
N ASP A 129 4.92 5.29 -3.26
CA ASP A 129 4.28 5.93 -2.11
C ASP A 129 4.56 7.44 -2.12
N VAL A 130 3.50 8.22 -1.94
CA VAL A 130 3.61 9.69 -1.91
C VAL A 130 4.28 10.15 -0.62
N GLN A 131 3.98 9.50 0.52
CA GLN A 131 4.42 9.94 1.84
C GLN A 131 5.49 9.00 2.41
N MET A 132 6.75 9.37 2.27
CA MET A 132 7.89 8.62 2.80
C MET A 132 8.88 9.54 3.52
N PRO A 133 9.65 9.01 4.49
CA PRO A 133 10.76 9.74 5.12
C PRO A 133 11.93 9.90 4.16
N VAL A 134 12.89 10.76 4.51
CA VAL A 134 14.12 11.09 3.78
C VAL A 134 13.83 11.85 2.50
N MET A 135 13.07 11.27 1.58
CA MET A 135 12.59 11.88 0.34
C MET A 135 11.19 11.36 0.05
N ASP A 136 10.24 12.26 -0.12
CA ASP A 136 8.87 11.91 -0.48
C ASP A 136 8.75 11.46 -1.95
N GLY A 137 7.62 10.82 -2.29
CA GLY A 137 7.39 10.30 -3.63
C GLY A 137 7.26 11.37 -4.71
N LEU A 138 6.81 12.58 -4.36
CA LEU A 138 6.70 13.69 -5.32
C LEU A 138 8.08 14.17 -5.75
N GLU A 139 8.99 14.36 -4.79
CA GLU A 139 10.37 14.77 -5.08
C GLU A 139 11.13 13.65 -5.79
N ALA A 140 10.95 12.39 -5.38
CA ALA A 140 11.53 11.23 -6.05
C ALA A 140 11.09 11.17 -7.52
N THR A 141 9.80 11.36 -7.80
CA THR A 141 9.26 11.40 -9.16
C THR A 141 9.88 12.51 -9.99
N ARG A 142 9.98 13.74 -9.45
CA ARG A 142 10.63 14.85 -10.16
C ARG A 142 12.07 14.53 -10.51
N ARG A 143 12.82 13.90 -9.60
CA ARG A 143 14.21 13.50 -9.85
C ARG A 143 14.32 12.39 -10.89
N ILE A 144 13.43 11.41 -10.87
CA ILE A 144 13.38 10.37 -11.91
C ILE A 144 13.06 10.99 -13.27
N ARG A 145 12.03 11.86 -13.36
CA ARG A 145 11.60 12.52 -14.61
C ARG A 145 12.69 13.43 -15.21
N ASN A 146 13.44 14.12 -14.37
CA ASN A 146 14.48 15.08 -14.78
C ASN A 146 15.91 14.50 -14.70
N GLY A 147 16.06 13.25 -14.29
CA GLY A 147 17.34 12.58 -14.15
C GLY A 147 18.05 12.30 -15.47
N GLU A 148 19.27 11.79 -15.38
CA GLU A 148 20.12 11.47 -16.54
C GLU A 148 19.62 10.24 -17.31
N ASN A 149 18.91 9.31 -16.62
CA ASN A 149 18.35 8.13 -17.26
C ASN A 149 17.16 8.50 -18.14
N PRO A 150 17.25 8.34 -19.48
CA PRO A 150 16.20 8.76 -20.41
C PRO A 150 14.87 8.01 -20.19
N LEU A 151 14.91 6.79 -19.62
CA LEU A 151 13.71 6.02 -19.28
C LEU A 151 12.83 6.73 -18.25
N GLY A 152 13.40 7.58 -17.41
CA GLY A 152 12.67 8.37 -16.43
C GLY A 152 11.60 9.28 -17.04
N ARG A 153 11.67 9.61 -18.32
CA ARG A 153 10.68 10.45 -19.01
C ARG A 153 9.44 9.67 -19.46
N THR A 154 9.54 8.37 -19.57
CA THR A 154 8.51 7.53 -20.21
C THR A 154 8.01 6.39 -19.35
N ILE A 155 8.77 5.95 -18.34
CA ILE A 155 8.31 4.87 -17.45
C ILE A 155 7.04 5.31 -16.73
N PRO A 156 5.97 4.50 -16.73
CA PRO A 156 4.77 4.81 -15.95
C PRO A 156 5.09 4.87 -14.45
N ILE A 157 4.60 5.91 -13.77
CA ILE A 157 4.74 6.07 -12.31
C ILE A 157 3.34 6.24 -11.72
N LEU A 158 2.91 5.27 -10.93
CA LEU A 158 1.64 5.29 -10.22
C LEU A 158 1.87 5.71 -8.77
N ALA A 159 1.13 6.73 -8.34
CA ALA A 159 1.12 7.17 -6.96
C ALA A 159 0.33 6.18 -6.09
N MET A 160 0.88 5.75 -4.96
CA MET A 160 0.15 5.07 -3.89
C MET A 160 -0.15 6.09 -2.78
N THR A 161 -1.42 6.35 -2.49
CA THR A 161 -1.82 7.39 -1.53
C THR A 161 -2.90 6.91 -0.57
N ALA A 162 -2.81 7.31 0.69
CA ALA A 162 -3.87 7.09 1.68
C ALA A 162 -5.09 7.98 1.45
N ASN A 163 -4.94 9.08 0.69
CA ASN A 163 -5.98 10.07 0.44
C ASN A 163 -6.10 10.37 -1.06
N ALA A 164 -7.28 10.12 -1.60
CA ALA A 164 -7.63 10.48 -2.98
C ALA A 164 -8.28 11.88 -3.08
N PHE A 165 -7.80 12.87 -2.30
CA PHE A 165 -8.30 14.24 -2.43
C PHE A 165 -7.76 14.89 -3.69
N LEU A 166 -8.59 15.71 -4.33
CA LEU A 166 -8.28 16.41 -5.58
C LEU A 166 -6.96 17.21 -5.52
N GLU A 167 -6.65 17.80 -4.37
CA GLU A 167 -5.41 18.57 -4.18
C GLU A 167 -4.15 17.69 -4.22
N ASP A 168 -4.21 16.49 -3.67
CA ASP A 168 -3.07 15.56 -3.65
C ASP A 168 -2.88 14.91 -5.03
N MET A 169 -3.96 14.62 -5.74
CA MET A 169 -3.93 14.20 -7.14
C MET A 169 -3.28 15.24 -8.05
N GLN A 170 -3.62 16.52 -7.85
CA GLN A 170 -3.04 17.62 -8.63
C GLN A 170 -1.51 17.71 -8.42
N LYS A 171 -1.04 17.65 -7.16
CA LYS A 171 0.39 17.68 -6.82
C LYS A 171 1.17 16.52 -7.43
N SER A 172 0.59 15.31 -7.39
CA SER A 172 1.22 14.12 -7.97
C SER A 172 1.33 14.25 -9.49
N LYS A 173 0.30 14.76 -10.15
CA LYS A 173 0.32 15.04 -11.59
C LYS A 173 1.36 16.12 -11.96
N GLU A 174 1.44 17.17 -11.18
CA GLU A 174 2.47 18.23 -11.36
C GLU A 174 3.90 17.71 -11.13
N ALA A 175 4.06 16.71 -10.27
CA ALA A 175 5.33 16.02 -10.08
C ALA A 175 5.71 15.11 -11.26
N GLY A 176 4.74 14.73 -12.11
CA GLY A 176 4.93 13.86 -13.27
C GLY A 176 4.52 12.40 -13.04
N MET A 177 3.67 12.14 -12.03
CA MET A 177 3.01 10.83 -11.88
C MET A 177 1.86 10.72 -12.88
N ASP A 178 1.62 9.50 -13.38
CA ASP A 178 0.66 9.24 -14.46
C ASP A 178 -0.73 8.92 -13.90
N GLU A 179 -0.81 8.08 -12.86
CA GLU A 179 -2.06 7.62 -12.27
C GLU A 179 -1.94 7.45 -10.74
N HIS A 180 -3.06 7.13 -10.09
CA HIS A 180 -3.16 7.01 -8.64
C HIS A 180 -3.84 5.71 -8.23
N LEU A 181 -3.29 5.09 -7.18
CA LEU A 181 -3.87 3.95 -6.46
C LEU A 181 -4.10 4.35 -5.01
N SER A 182 -5.29 4.06 -4.51
CA SER A 182 -5.57 4.22 -3.08
C SER A 182 -4.89 3.13 -2.25
N LYS A 183 -4.43 3.46 -1.06
CA LYS A 183 -3.99 2.50 -0.05
C LYS A 183 -5.18 2.10 0.84
N PRO A 184 -5.36 0.80 1.19
CA PRO A 184 -4.55 -0.34 0.74
C PRO A 184 -4.65 -0.57 -0.76
N VAL A 185 -3.54 -1.00 -1.40
CA VAL A 185 -3.50 -1.20 -2.85
C VAL A 185 -4.49 -2.27 -3.28
N ASP A 186 -5.46 -1.87 -4.10
CA ASP A 186 -6.38 -2.79 -4.76
C ASP A 186 -5.74 -3.29 -6.06
N ILE A 187 -5.45 -4.60 -6.07
CA ILE A 187 -4.79 -5.23 -7.22
C ILE A 187 -5.68 -5.20 -8.47
N SER A 188 -7.01 -5.24 -8.30
CA SER A 188 -7.95 -5.16 -9.42
C SER A 188 -7.94 -3.77 -10.06
N ALA A 189 -7.77 -2.72 -9.25
CA ALA A 189 -7.59 -1.36 -9.76
C ALA A 189 -6.26 -1.21 -10.52
N LEU A 190 -5.20 -1.86 -10.04
CA LEU A 190 -3.91 -1.90 -10.73
C LEU A 190 -4.03 -2.62 -12.08
N GLU A 191 -4.71 -3.78 -12.13
CA GLU A 191 -4.95 -4.55 -13.37
C GLU A 191 -5.74 -3.76 -14.43
N GLN A 192 -6.59 -2.80 -14.00
CA GLN A 192 -7.34 -1.93 -14.92
C GLN A 192 -6.51 -0.74 -15.43
N THR A 193 -5.43 -0.41 -14.75
CA THR A 193 -4.57 0.74 -15.08
C THR A 193 -3.47 0.35 -16.08
N VAL A 194 -3.14 -0.93 -16.16
CA VAL A 194 -2.12 -1.52 -17.03
C VAL A 194 -2.72 -1.96 -18.35
#